data_7a74572b18acb7abf75573eca3a2d98c
#
_entry.id   7a74572b18acb7abf75573eca3a2d98c
#
_cell.length_a   1.000
_cell.length_b   1.000
_cell.length_c   1.000
_cell.angle_alpha   90.00
_cell.angle_beta   90.00
_cell.angle_gamma   90.00
#
_symmetry.space_group_name_H-M   'P 1'
#
loop_
_entity.id
_entity.type
_entity.pdbx_description
1 polymer ?
#
loop_
_entity_poly.entity_id
_entity_poly.type
_entity_poly.pdbx_seq_one_letter_code
_entity_poly.pdbx_strand_id
1 'polypeptide(L)'
;MIENYYSDEIDKNFMQEALSMAQEAMEHNEIPIGAVIVQNNKIIGRGRNKRKECSSPLAHAEIEALNDAAKYIDNWRFDDATIYVTLEPCVMCAAALVQARIKRIVFGASDDIP
;
A
#
# COMPACT_ATOMS: atom_id res chain seq x y z
N MET A 1 12.90 -4.50 3.10
CA MET A 1 13.46 -4.67 1.73
C MET A 1 12.47 -4.17 0.69
N ILE A 2 12.95 -3.43 -0.28
CA ILE A 2 12.10 -2.90 -1.37
C ILE A 2 12.32 -3.74 -2.62
N GLU A 3 11.23 -4.18 -3.24
CA GLU A 3 11.27 -4.93 -4.48
C GLU A 3 10.37 -4.26 -5.52
N ASN A 4 10.87 -4.10 -6.74
CA ASN A 4 10.16 -3.39 -7.79
C ASN A 4 9.34 -4.31 -8.72
N TYR A 5 9.29 -5.60 -8.42
CA TYR A 5 8.48 -6.55 -9.18
C TYR A 5 8.13 -7.73 -8.29
N TYR A 6 7.17 -8.50 -8.76
CA TYR A 6 6.71 -9.70 -8.06
C TYR A 6 6.89 -10.90 -8.98
N SER A 7 7.46 -11.96 -8.45
CA SER A 7 7.92 -13.09 -9.25
C SER A 7 7.11 -14.37 -9.06
N ASP A 8 6.28 -14.47 -8.05
CA ASP A 8 5.50 -15.69 -7.81
C ASP A 8 4.00 -15.42 -7.80
N GLU A 9 3.21 -16.50 -7.78
CA GLU A 9 1.76 -16.41 -7.86
C GLU A 9 1.17 -15.69 -6.64
N ILE A 10 1.76 -15.88 -5.47
CA ILE A 10 1.27 -15.23 -4.24
C ILE A 10 1.39 -13.72 -4.38
N ASP A 11 2.57 -13.24 -4.78
CA ASP A 11 2.78 -11.82 -4.99
C ASP A 11 1.86 -11.26 -6.06
N LYS A 12 1.68 -11.99 -7.17
CA LYS A 12 0.79 -11.56 -8.24
C LYS A 12 -0.65 -11.42 -7.77
N ASN A 13 -1.10 -12.37 -6.97
CA ASN A 13 -2.48 -12.35 -6.45
C ASN A 13 -2.70 -11.15 -5.53
N PHE A 14 -1.75 -10.85 -4.64
CA PHE A 14 -1.89 -9.69 -3.76
C PHE A 14 -1.72 -8.38 -4.51
N MET A 15 -0.86 -8.33 -5.52
CA MET A 15 -0.75 -7.14 -6.35
C MET A 15 -2.06 -6.89 -7.11
N GLN A 16 -2.76 -7.94 -7.52
CA GLN A 16 -4.06 -7.80 -8.15
C GLN A 16 -5.07 -7.14 -7.20
N GLU A 17 -5.01 -7.48 -5.91
CA GLU A 17 -5.85 -6.83 -4.90
C GLU A 17 -5.49 -5.35 -4.75
N ALA A 18 -4.21 -5.01 -4.80
CA ALA A 18 -3.77 -3.61 -4.77
C ALA A 18 -4.27 -2.86 -6.01
N LEU A 19 -4.25 -3.50 -7.17
CA LEU A 19 -4.77 -2.91 -8.42
C LEU A 19 -6.27 -2.67 -8.33
N SER A 20 -7.03 -3.54 -7.65
CA SER A 20 -8.45 -3.33 -7.41
C SER A 20 -8.69 -2.07 -6.59
N MET A 21 -7.84 -1.81 -5.61
CA MET A 21 -7.92 -0.57 -4.82
C MET A 21 -7.60 0.65 -5.67
N ALA A 22 -6.64 0.54 -6.59
CA ALA A 22 -6.33 1.62 -7.52
C ALA A 22 -7.52 1.91 -8.43
N GLN A 23 -8.21 0.89 -8.90
CA GLN A 23 -9.42 1.02 -9.71
C GLN A 23 -10.51 1.76 -8.93
N GLU A 24 -10.70 1.41 -7.68
CA GLU A 24 -11.67 2.08 -6.81
C GLU A 24 -11.32 3.56 -6.64
N ALA A 25 -10.04 3.89 -6.47
CA ALA A 25 -9.59 5.28 -6.39
C ALA A 25 -10.00 6.06 -7.65
N MET A 26 -9.77 5.46 -8.82
CA MET A 26 -10.11 6.08 -10.10
C MET A 26 -11.62 6.33 -10.20
N GLU A 27 -12.45 5.42 -9.70
CA GLU A 27 -13.89 5.57 -9.69
C GLU A 27 -14.35 6.73 -8.81
N HIS A 28 -13.52 7.15 -7.86
CA HIS A 28 -13.77 8.29 -6.98
C HIS A 28 -13.02 9.55 -7.43
N ASN A 29 -12.53 9.58 -8.66
CA ASN A 29 -11.79 10.71 -9.23
C ASN A 29 -10.51 11.04 -8.45
N GLU A 30 -9.89 10.03 -7.87
CA GLU A 30 -8.59 10.14 -7.22
C GLU A 30 -7.50 9.56 -8.11
N ILE A 31 -6.24 9.84 -7.78
CA ILE A 31 -5.11 9.22 -8.47
C ILE A 31 -5.20 7.70 -8.27
N PRO A 32 -5.10 6.90 -9.35
CA PRO A 32 -5.31 5.45 -9.27
C PRO A 32 -4.12 4.71 -8.64
N ILE A 33 -3.97 4.86 -7.35
CA ILE A 33 -2.95 4.15 -6.57
C ILE A 33 -3.67 3.37 -5.48
N GLY A 34 -3.31 2.11 -5.34
CA GLY A 34 -3.88 1.23 -4.33
C GLY A 34 -2.80 0.43 -3.62
N ALA A 35 -3.12 0.01 -2.39
CA ALA A 35 -2.19 -0.74 -1.56
C ALA A 35 -2.93 -1.75 -0.69
N VAL A 36 -2.29 -2.90 -0.44
CA VAL A 36 -2.77 -3.85 0.55
C VAL A 36 -1.60 -4.29 1.42
N ILE A 37 -1.88 -4.51 2.71
CA ILE A 37 -0.88 -5.01 3.66
C ILE A 37 -1.27 -6.43 4.01
N VAL A 38 -0.28 -7.33 3.94
CA VAL A 38 -0.48 -8.77 4.10
C VAL A 38 0.39 -9.29 5.23
N GLN A 39 -0.19 -10.06 6.13
CA GLN A 39 0.51 -10.72 7.21
C GLN A 39 -0.04 -12.13 7.32
N ASN A 40 0.85 -13.13 7.35
CA ASN A 40 0.46 -14.54 7.39
C ASN A 40 -0.50 -14.91 6.25
N ASN A 41 -0.17 -14.48 5.03
CA ASN A 41 -0.98 -14.70 3.83
C ASN A 41 -2.40 -14.16 3.89
N LYS A 42 -2.65 -13.20 4.77
CA LYS A 42 -3.96 -12.58 4.92
C LYS A 42 -3.84 -11.08 4.75
N ILE A 43 -4.74 -10.49 4.00
CA ILE A 43 -4.82 -9.03 3.89
C ILE A 43 -5.37 -8.50 5.21
N ILE A 44 -4.58 -7.64 5.87
CA ILE A 44 -4.97 -7.03 7.13
C ILE A 44 -5.31 -5.55 6.98
N GLY A 45 -4.98 -4.95 5.84
CA GLY A 45 -5.33 -3.56 5.58
C GLY A 45 -5.35 -3.27 4.09
N ARG A 46 -6.25 -2.37 3.69
CA ARG A 46 -6.41 -1.92 2.31
C ARG A 46 -6.42 -0.40 2.29
N GLY A 47 -5.86 0.17 1.24
CA GLY A 47 -5.87 1.61 1.08
C GLY A 47 -5.86 2.02 -0.37
N ARG A 48 -6.40 3.19 -0.63
CA ARG A 48 -6.33 3.84 -1.92
C ARG A 48 -6.12 5.33 -1.71
N ASN A 49 -5.72 6.05 -2.75
CA ASN A 49 -5.56 7.49 -2.64
C ASN A 49 -6.92 8.11 -2.34
N LYS A 50 -6.96 9.00 -1.33
CA LYS A 50 -8.17 9.70 -0.89
C LYS A 50 -7.87 11.18 -0.60
N ARG A 51 -6.86 11.76 -1.25
CA ARG A 51 -6.44 13.13 -0.91
C ARG A 51 -7.56 14.14 -1.06
N LYS A 52 -8.34 14.05 -2.13
CA LYS A 52 -9.47 14.95 -2.35
C LYS A 52 -10.62 14.61 -1.40
N GLU A 53 -10.96 13.35 -1.31
CA GLU A 53 -12.09 12.88 -0.51
C GLU A 53 -11.90 13.21 0.96
N CYS A 54 -10.70 13.09 1.49
CA CYS A 54 -10.39 13.36 2.89
C CYS A 54 -9.88 14.77 3.13
N SER A 55 -9.71 15.57 2.08
CA SER A 55 -9.08 16.89 2.16
C SER A 55 -7.76 16.85 2.92
N SER A 56 -6.95 15.85 2.61
CA SER A 56 -5.69 15.62 3.31
C SER A 56 -4.58 15.29 2.32
N PRO A 57 -3.47 16.04 2.35
CA PRO A 57 -2.32 15.73 1.50
C PRO A 57 -1.63 14.42 1.90
N LEU A 58 -1.93 13.90 3.10
CA LEU A 58 -1.32 12.68 3.62
C LEU A 58 -2.10 11.43 3.25
N ALA A 59 -3.29 11.55 2.66
CA ALA A 59 -4.18 10.41 2.39
C ALA A 59 -3.75 9.63 1.14
N HIS A 60 -2.51 9.21 1.09
CA HIS A 60 -1.96 8.31 0.09
C HIS A 60 -2.41 6.88 0.38
N ALA A 61 -2.42 6.03 -0.63
CA ALA A 61 -2.86 4.65 -0.49
C ALA A 61 -2.12 3.91 0.63
N GLU A 62 -0.82 4.11 0.75
CA GLU A 62 0.00 3.44 1.75
C GLU A 62 -0.37 3.88 3.17
N ILE A 63 -0.59 5.18 3.37
CA ILE A 63 -0.99 5.72 4.68
C ILE A 63 -2.36 5.18 5.06
N GLU A 64 -3.30 5.16 4.10
CA GLU A 64 -4.63 4.61 4.34
C GLU A 64 -4.56 3.12 4.69
N ALA A 65 -3.73 2.35 3.99
CA ALA A 65 -3.56 0.93 4.27
C ALA A 65 -2.94 0.69 5.64
N LEU A 66 -1.94 1.51 6.04
CA LEU A 66 -1.33 1.42 7.36
C LEU A 66 -2.35 1.68 8.46
N ASN A 67 -3.16 2.72 8.32
CA ASN A 67 -4.17 3.05 9.31
C ASN A 67 -5.25 1.95 9.41
N ASP A 68 -5.65 1.41 8.27
CA ASP A 68 -6.62 0.32 8.24
C ASP A 68 -6.07 -0.94 8.93
N ALA A 69 -4.83 -1.30 8.61
CA ALA A 69 -4.18 -2.47 9.20
C ALA A 69 -3.95 -2.29 10.70
N ALA A 70 -3.56 -1.08 11.13
CA ALA A 70 -3.33 -0.78 12.54
C ALA A 70 -4.59 -0.98 13.37
N LYS A 71 -5.73 -0.57 12.84
CA LYS A 71 -7.02 -0.78 13.50
C LYS A 71 -7.36 -2.27 13.60
N TYR A 72 -7.09 -3.01 12.53
CA TYR A 72 -7.42 -4.43 12.48
C TYR A 72 -6.62 -5.24 13.50
N ILE A 73 -5.30 -4.99 13.60
CA ILE A 73 -4.44 -5.73 14.54
C ILE A 73 -4.35 -5.06 15.91
N ASP A 74 -4.92 -3.87 16.06
CA ASP A 74 -4.86 -3.05 17.29
C ASP A 74 -3.41 -2.83 17.73
N ASN A 75 -2.56 -2.46 16.78
CA ASN A 75 -1.14 -2.23 17.00
C ASN A 75 -0.61 -1.32 15.91
N TRP A 76 0.51 -0.62 16.19
CA TRP A 76 1.17 0.23 15.20
C TRP A 76 2.31 -0.49 14.48
N ARG A 77 2.73 -1.63 14.98
CA ARG A 77 3.91 -2.36 14.50
C ARG A 77 3.49 -3.61 13.73
N PHE A 78 4.01 -3.75 12.50
CA PHE A 78 3.61 -4.81 11.58
C PHE A 78 4.76 -5.79 11.34
N ASP A 79 5.09 -6.61 12.35
CA ASP A 79 6.14 -7.61 12.20
C ASP A 79 5.74 -8.64 11.13
N ASP A 80 6.70 -8.96 10.26
CA ASP A 80 6.52 -9.93 9.16
C ASP A 80 5.41 -9.58 8.17
N ALA A 81 5.07 -8.30 8.06
CA ALA A 81 4.08 -7.87 7.07
C ALA A 81 4.73 -7.41 5.78
N THR A 82 4.02 -7.60 4.68
CA THR A 82 4.40 -7.12 3.36
C THR A 82 3.34 -6.15 2.87
N ILE A 83 3.77 -5.04 2.27
CA ILE A 83 2.84 -4.16 1.57
C ILE A 83 3.01 -4.34 0.07
N TYR A 84 1.88 -4.42 -0.62
CA TYR A 84 1.82 -4.42 -2.08
C TYR A 84 1.19 -3.11 -2.50
N VAL A 85 1.89 -2.33 -3.29
CA VAL A 85 1.42 -1.03 -3.74
C VAL A 85 1.63 -0.91 -5.24
N THR A 86 0.69 -0.29 -5.93
CA THR A 86 0.71 -0.27 -7.39
C THR A 86 1.79 0.64 -7.97
N LEU A 87 2.24 1.64 -7.21
CA LEU A 87 3.29 2.56 -7.61
C LEU A 87 4.33 2.65 -6.51
N GLU A 88 5.58 2.83 -6.88
CA GLU A 88 6.69 2.99 -5.93
C GLU A 88 6.35 4.06 -4.89
N PRO A 89 6.50 3.78 -3.58
CA PRO A 89 6.17 4.76 -2.54
C PRO A 89 7.03 6.03 -2.64
N CYS A 90 6.38 7.17 -2.39
CA CYS A 90 7.10 8.43 -2.27
C CYS A 90 7.89 8.46 -0.95
N VAL A 91 8.69 9.51 -0.76
CA VAL A 91 9.54 9.61 0.43
C VAL A 91 8.73 9.59 1.73
N MET A 92 7.57 10.24 1.76
CA MET A 92 6.70 10.24 2.93
C MET A 92 6.23 8.84 3.27
N CYS A 93 5.72 8.13 2.27
CA CYS A 93 5.17 6.79 2.48
C CYS A 93 6.27 5.79 2.80
N ALA A 94 7.42 5.89 2.13
CA ALA A 94 8.55 5.01 2.42
C ALA A 94 8.99 5.17 3.87
N ALA A 95 9.06 6.41 4.37
CA ALA A 95 9.41 6.65 5.77
C ALA A 95 8.36 6.09 6.72
N ALA A 96 7.07 6.25 6.38
CA ALA A 96 5.99 5.70 7.19
C ALA A 96 6.06 4.19 7.29
N LEU A 97 6.36 3.52 6.18
CA LEU A 97 6.49 2.06 6.15
C LEU A 97 7.64 1.57 7.02
N VAL A 98 8.76 2.31 7.03
CA VAL A 98 9.88 2.02 7.91
C VAL A 98 9.48 2.18 9.37
N GLN A 99 8.77 3.26 9.70
CA GLN A 99 8.30 3.52 11.07
C GLN A 99 7.36 2.40 11.53
N ALA A 100 6.54 1.89 10.65
CA ALA A 100 5.58 0.82 10.95
C ALA A 100 6.24 -0.57 11.02
N ARG A 101 7.52 -0.68 10.66
CA ARG A 101 8.26 -1.94 10.66
C ARG A 101 7.77 -2.93 9.61
N ILE A 102 7.31 -2.42 8.48
CA ILE A 102 6.97 -3.27 7.33
C ILE A 102 8.25 -3.98 6.87
N LYS A 103 8.15 -5.29 6.70
CA LYS A 103 9.30 -6.14 6.39
C LYS A 103 9.67 -6.07 4.91
N ARG A 104 8.66 -6.04 4.04
CA ARG A 104 8.88 -6.13 2.59
C ARG A 104 7.92 -5.19 1.87
N ILE A 105 8.48 -4.45 0.89
CA ILE A 105 7.69 -3.55 0.05
C ILE A 105 7.79 -4.04 -1.39
N VAL A 106 6.63 -4.37 -1.97
CA VAL A 106 6.52 -4.82 -3.36
C VAL A 106 5.70 -3.77 -4.11
N PHE A 107 6.25 -3.21 -5.19
CA PHE A 107 5.50 -2.22 -5.97
C PHE A 107 5.44 -2.64 -7.43
N GLY A 108 4.33 -2.22 -8.08
CA GLY A 108 4.04 -2.65 -9.45
C GLY A 108 4.79 -1.85 -10.50
N ALA A 109 4.96 -0.55 -10.29
CA ALA A 109 5.61 0.33 -11.24
C ALA A 109 6.55 1.28 -10.53
N SER A 110 7.70 1.58 -11.14
CA SER A 110 8.62 2.59 -10.63
C SER A 110 8.04 3.97 -10.81
N ASP A 111 8.27 4.84 -9.82
CA ASP A 111 7.97 6.25 -9.93
C ASP A 111 9.18 6.93 -10.58
N ASP A 112 9.42 6.59 -11.83
CA ASP A 112 10.60 6.99 -12.57
C ASP A 112 10.30 8.26 -13.36
N ILE A 113 9.98 9.32 -12.65
CA ILE A 113 9.63 10.59 -13.26
C ILE A 113 10.91 11.40 -13.45
N PRO A 114 11.17 11.82 -14.70
CA PRO A 114 12.33 12.66 -14.99
C PRO A 114 12.25 14.00 -14.30
#